data_9c40d053520b25668b42809d018e10f4
#
_entry.id   9c40d053520b25668b42809d018e10f4
#
_cell.length_a   1.000
_cell.length_b   1.000
_cell.length_c   1.000
_cell.angle_alpha   90.00
_cell.angle_beta   90.00
_cell.angle_gamma   90.00
#
_symmetry.space_group_name_H-M   'P 1'
#
loop_
_entity.id
_entity.type
_entity.pdbx_description
1 polymer ?
#
loop_
_entity_poly.entity_id
_entity_poly.type
_entity_poly.pdbx_seq_one_letter_code
_entity_poly.pdbx_strand_id
1 'polypeptide(L)'
;MDKQLENSDLPAAVHGFVDGWQGRNAEKVEGLFAADAVVTDEGHTYRGRDEINGWVRNGINLFSTTLTFLGAREAEGMVGASYRLEGDFPGGVVALEYQFRLDESGQIATLDFAEAAA
;
A
#
# COMPACT_ATOMS: atom_id res chain seq x y z
N MET A 1 -11.39 0.76 18.99
CA MET A 1 -12.59 0.59 18.14
C MET A 1 -12.30 1.07 16.74
N ASP A 2 -12.66 0.29 15.74
CA ASP A 2 -12.39 0.64 14.35
C ASP A 2 -13.38 1.70 13.85
N LYS A 3 -12.85 2.68 13.14
CA LYS A 3 -13.68 3.67 12.44
C LYS A 3 -13.68 3.32 10.95
N GLN A 4 -14.88 3.14 10.39
CA GLN A 4 -15.02 2.87 8.96
C GLN A 4 -14.77 4.15 8.16
N LEU A 5 -13.99 4.03 7.08
CA LEU A 5 -13.64 5.15 6.22
C LEU A 5 -14.17 4.93 4.81
N GLU A 6 -14.58 6.02 4.18
CA GLU A 6 -14.86 6.05 2.75
C GLU A 6 -13.56 6.28 1.97
N ASN A 7 -13.58 5.98 0.68
CA ASN A 7 -12.41 6.24 -0.17
C ASN A 7 -11.95 7.70 -0.09
N SER A 8 -12.90 8.63 -0.04
CA SER A 8 -12.59 10.07 0.06
C SER A 8 -11.96 10.49 1.38
N ASP A 9 -12.05 9.65 2.41
CA ASP A 9 -11.47 9.91 3.73
C ASP A 9 -10.01 9.48 3.83
N LEU A 10 -9.50 8.76 2.84
CA LEU A 10 -8.15 8.21 2.90
C LEU A 10 -7.09 9.32 2.81
N PRO A 11 -5.99 9.19 3.57
CA PRO A 11 -4.88 10.14 3.48
C PRO A 11 -4.29 10.23 2.07
N ALA A 12 -3.71 11.38 1.75
CA ALA A 12 -3.09 11.62 0.45
C ALA A 12 -2.02 10.58 0.11
N ALA A 13 -1.25 10.11 1.10
CA ALA A 13 -0.21 9.11 0.87
C ALA A 13 -0.80 7.77 0.39
N VAL A 14 -1.98 7.40 0.88
CA VAL A 14 -2.66 6.17 0.45
C VAL A 14 -3.10 6.28 -1.00
N HIS A 15 -3.75 7.40 -1.37
CA HIS A 15 -4.12 7.65 -2.75
C HIS A 15 -2.92 7.70 -3.67
N GLY A 16 -1.85 8.37 -3.23
CA GLY A 16 -0.60 8.45 -3.99
C GLY A 16 0.03 7.09 -4.24
N PHE A 17 -0.01 6.22 -3.23
CA PHE A 17 0.50 4.86 -3.37
C PHE A 17 -0.28 4.08 -4.42
N VAL A 18 -1.60 4.07 -4.32
CA VAL A 18 -2.46 3.32 -5.25
C VAL A 18 -2.33 3.86 -6.68
N ASP A 19 -2.42 5.18 -6.83
CA ASP A 19 -2.33 5.82 -8.15
C ASP A 19 -0.95 5.61 -8.77
N GLY A 20 0.10 5.75 -7.98
CA GLY A 20 1.48 5.55 -8.44
C GLY A 20 1.74 4.12 -8.85
N TRP A 21 1.21 3.15 -8.08
CA TRP A 21 1.38 1.74 -8.40
C TRP A 21 0.68 1.37 -9.69
N GLN A 22 -0.59 1.75 -9.84
CA GLN A 22 -1.37 1.47 -11.06
C GLN A 22 -0.78 2.19 -12.27
N GLY A 23 -0.26 3.39 -12.08
CA GLY A 23 0.38 4.17 -13.16
C GLY A 23 1.80 3.74 -13.45
N ARG A 24 2.33 2.75 -12.72
CA ARG A 24 3.73 2.30 -12.83
C ARG A 24 4.73 3.42 -12.67
N ASN A 25 4.43 4.33 -11.75
CA ASN A 25 5.29 5.47 -11.45
C ASN A 25 6.07 5.21 -10.17
N ALA A 26 7.21 4.55 -10.30
CA ALA A 26 8.04 4.15 -9.16
C ALA A 26 8.50 5.34 -8.34
N GLU A 27 8.91 6.44 -8.98
CA GLU A 27 9.38 7.63 -8.27
C GLU A 27 8.29 8.23 -7.39
N LYS A 28 7.05 8.27 -7.89
CA LYS A 28 5.92 8.77 -7.12
C LYS A 28 5.69 7.93 -5.87
N VAL A 29 5.72 6.59 -6.01
CA VAL A 29 5.52 5.69 -4.87
C VAL A 29 6.67 5.82 -3.88
N GLU A 30 7.91 5.83 -4.36
CA GLU A 30 9.12 5.95 -3.52
C GLU A 30 9.10 7.20 -2.67
N GLY A 31 8.64 8.31 -3.24
CA GLY A 31 8.59 9.59 -2.55
C GLY A 31 7.58 9.69 -1.40
N LEU A 32 6.70 8.71 -1.28
CA LEU A 32 5.68 8.70 -0.22
C LEU A 32 6.19 8.14 1.11
N PHE A 33 7.34 7.47 1.10
CA PHE A 33 7.88 6.79 2.30
C PHE A 33 8.82 7.67 3.09
N ALA A 34 8.74 7.55 4.42
CA ALA A 34 9.73 8.15 5.30
C ALA A 34 11.09 7.50 5.10
N ALA A 35 12.17 8.21 5.45
CA ALA A 35 13.54 7.70 5.24
C ALA A 35 13.81 6.40 6.00
N ASP A 36 13.17 6.22 7.16
CA ASP A 36 13.33 5.05 8.02
C ASP A 36 12.12 4.11 7.96
N ALA A 37 11.33 4.20 6.90
CA ALA A 37 10.13 3.39 6.75
C ALA A 37 10.44 1.89 6.71
N VAL A 38 9.43 1.09 7.04
CA VAL A 38 9.51 -0.37 7.02
C VAL A 38 8.32 -0.93 6.26
N VAL A 39 8.58 -1.79 5.31
CA VAL A 39 7.53 -2.52 4.56
C VAL A 39 7.68 -4.01 4.85
N THR A 40 6.59 -4.68 5.16
CA THR A 40 6.57 -6.13 5.32
C THR A 40 5.61 -6.71 4.29
N ASP A 41 6.13 -7.57 3.42
CA ASP A 41 5.37 -8.17 2.33
C ASP A 41 5.80 -9.62 2.14
N GLU A 42 4.83 -10.53 2.16
CA GLU A 42 5.05 -11.98 1.98
C GLU A 42 6.14 -12.53 2.91
N GLY A 43 6.16 -12.07 4.17
CA GLY A 43 7.12 -12.53 5.15
C GLY A 43 8.51 -11.91 5.06
N HIS A 44 8.73 -11.02 4.09
CA HIS A 44 9.98 -10.27 3.93
C HIS A 44 9.84 -8.86 4.48
N THR A 45 10.88 -8.37 5.13
CA THR A 45 10.91 -7.01 5.67
C THR A 45 11.92 -6.17 4.90
N TYR A 46 11.48 -5.02 4.45
CA TYR A 46 12.29 -4.04 3.72
C TYR A 46 12.42 -2.79 4.57
N ARG A 47 13.67 -2.39 4.89
CA ARG A 47 13.94 -1.28 5.79
C ARG A 47 14.73 -0.19 5.09
N GLY A 48 14.24 1.04 5.18
CA GLY A 48 14.92 2.20 4.63
C GLY A 48 14.72 2.36 3.13
N ARG A 49 15.24 3.48 2.61
CA ARG A 49 14.98 3.87 1.23
C ARG A 49 15.49 2.88 0.19
N ASP A 50 16.71 2.39 0.38
CA ASP A 50 17.31 1.52 -0.65
C ASP A 50 16.55 0.22 -0.80
N GLU A 51 16.21 -0.42 0.32
CA GLU A 51 15.46 -1.67 0.28
C GLU A 51 14.04 -1.46 -0.22
N ILE A 52 13.37 -0.41 0.23
CA ILE A 52 12.01 -0.11 -0.19
C ILE A 52 11.95 0.26 -1.66
N ASN A 53 12.91 1.06 -2.14
CA ASN A 53 12.96 1.42 -3.56
C ASN A 53 13.16 0.18 -4.43
N GLY A 54 13.99 -0.76 -3.99
CA GLY A 54 14.15 -2.04 -4.68
C GLY A 54 12.85 -2.84 -4.73
N TRP A 55 12.14 -2.90 -3.61
CA TRP A 55 10.83 -3.57 -3.53
C TRP A 55 9.82 -2.92 -4.47
N VAL A 56 9.73 -1.59 -4.48
CA VAL A 56 8.81 -0.85 -5.34
C VAL A 56 9.09 -1.13 -6.82
N ARG A 57 10.36 -0.98 -7.22
CA ARG A 57 10.73 -1.12 -8.64
C ARG A 57 10.54 -2.55 -9.15
N ASN A 58 10.86 -3.52 -8.31
CA ASN A 58 10.64 -4.92 -8.65
C ASN A 58 9.14 -5.22 -8.78
N GLY A 59 8.35 -4.83 -7.79
CA GLY A 59 6.91 -5.14 -7.76
C GLY A 59 6.12 -4.42 -8.83
N ILE A 60 6.39 -3.13 -9.03
CA ILE A 60 5.63 -2.30 -9.96
C ILE A 60 5.80 -2.72 -11.42
N ASN A 61 6.94 -3.34 -11.73
CA ASN A 61 7.24 -3.81 -13.09
C ASN A 61 6.92 -5.29 -13.30
N LEU A 62 6.66 -6.02 -12.23
CA LEU A 62 6.45 -7.47 -12.30
C LEU A 62 5.12 -7.83 -12.96
N PHE A 63 4.05 -7.16 -12.53
CA PHE A 63 2.71 -7.42 -13.03
C PHE A 63 1.98 -6.13 -13.36
N SER A 64 1.07 -6.22 -14.34
CA SER A 64 0.09 -5.17 -14.58
C SER A 64 -1.09 -5.41 -13.65
N THR A 65 -1.42 -4.47 -12.77
CA THR A 65 -2.41 -4.67 -11.73
C THR A 65 -3.41 -3.51 -11.68
N THR A 66 -4.69 -3.85 -11.58
CA THR A 66 -5.77 -2.89 -11.33
C THR A 66 -6.25 -3.08 -9.90
N LEU A 67 -6.34 -1.99 -9.13
CA LEU A 67 -6.81 -1.98 -7.76
C LEU A 67 -8.20 -1.38 -7.69
N THR A 68 -9.17 -2.14 -7.16
CA THR A 68 -10.53 -1.67 -6.94
C THR A 68 -10.78 -1.53 -5.45
N PHE A 69 -11.19 -0.33 -4.99
CA PHE A 69 -11.44 -0.07 -3.59
C PHE A 69 -12.61 -0.91 -3.07
N LEU A 70 -12.42 -1.61 -1.96
CA LEU A 70 -13.46 -2.42 -1.32
C LEU A 70 -13.96 -1.82 -0.02
N GLY A 71 -13.12 -1.11 0.71
CA GLY A 71 -13.46 -0.51 2.00
C GLY A 71 -12.21 -0.11 2.75
N ALA A 72 -12.39 0.67 3.82
CA ALA A 72 -11.27 1.08 4.65
C ALA A 72 -11.70 1.27 6.10
N ARG A 73 -10.71 1.21 6.99
CA ARG A 73 -10.92 1.42 8.43
C ARG A 73 -9.71 2.11 9.04
N GLU A 74 -9.97 2.76 10.16
CA GLU A 74 -8.90 3.33 10.98
C GLU A 74 -8.96 2.68 12.35
N ALA A 75 -7.83 2.19 12.84
CA ALA A 75 -7.73 1.54 14.14
C ALA A 75 -6.36 1.84 14.75
N GLU A 76 -6.34 2.49 15.91
CA GLU A 76 -5.12 2.72 16.69
C GLU A 76 -3.96 3.34 15.88
N GLY A 77 -4.28 4.37 15.09
CA GLY A 77 -3.28 5.05 14.27
C GLY A 77 -2.91 4.34 12.97
N MET A 78 -3.56 3.24 12.65
CA MET A 78 -3.35 2.50 11.41
C MET A 78 -4.54 2.73 10.48
N VAL A 79 -4.26 2.96 9.19
CA VAL A 79 -5.28 3.02 8.15
C VAL A 79 -5.19 1.73 7.33
N GLY A 80 -6.24 0.92 7.39
CA GLY A 80 -6.36 -0.29 6.59
C GLY A 80 -7.26 -0.04 5.40
N ALA A 81 -6.71 -0.10 4.19
CA ALA A 81 -7.47 0.09 2.96
C ALA A 81 -7.46 -1.21 2.17
N SER A 82 -8.65 -1.73 1.89
CA SER A 82 -8.80 -3.01 1.21
C SER A 82 -9.09 -2.81 -0.26
N TYR A 83 -8.39 -3.56 -1.10
CA TYR A 83 -8.51 -3.50 -2.55
C TYR A 83 -8.62 -4.90 -3.13
N ARG A 84 -9.41 -5.01 -4.19
CA ARG A 84 -9.36 -6.17 -5.05
C ARG A 84 -8.32 -5.89 -6.13
N LEU A 85 -7.33 -6.78 -6.22
CA LEU A 85 -6.27 -6.69 -7.21
C LEU A 85 -6.58 -7.65 -8.33
N GLU A 86 -6.63 -7.15 -9.56
CA GLU A 86 -6.81 -7.96 -10.76
C GLU A 86 -5.62 -7.71 -11.69
N GLY A 87 -5.05 -8.76 -12.23
CA GLY A 87 -3.89 -8.59 -13.09
C GLY A 87 -3.39 -9.88 -13.70
N ASP A 88 -2.21 -9.81 -14.31
CA ASP A 88 -1.57 -10.91 -15.01
C ASP A 88 -0.67 -11.78 -14.13
N PHE A 89 -0.84 -11.67 -12.80
CA PHE A 89 -0.15 -12.56 -11.86
C PHE A 89 -0.89 -13.89 -11.72
N PRO A 90 -0.21 -14.93 -11.18
CA PRO A 90 -0.85 -16.23 -10.97
C PRO A 90 -2.10 -16.13 -10.10
N GLY A 91 -3.21 -16.70 -10.56
CA GLY A 91 -4.50 -16.59 -9.90
C GLY A 91 -5.36 -15.44 -10.39
N GLY A 92 -4.76 -14.38 -10.91
CA GLY A 92 -5.44 -13.26 -11.55
C GLY A 92 -6.24 -12.30 -10.68
N VAL A 93 -6.70 -12.73 -9.50
CA VAL A 93 -7.51 -11.90 -8.58
C VAL A 93 -7.16 -12.24 -7.14
N VAL A 94 -6.97 -11.21 -6.32
CA VAL A 94 -6.78 -11.35 -4.87
C VAL A 94 -7.30 -10.10 -4.16
N ALA A 95 -7.80 -10.25 -2.94
CA ALA A 95 -8.22 -9.12 -2.11
C ALA A 95 -7.23 -8.98 -0.96
N LEU A 96 -6.67 -7.79 -0.79
CA LEU A 96 -5.69 -7.47 0.25
C LEU A 96 -6.09 -6.23 1.02
N GLU A 97 -5.78 -6.21 2.32
CA GLU A 97 -5.83 -5.00 3.12
C GLU A 97 -4.42 -4.44 3.21
N TYR A 98 -4.24 -3.20 2.76
CA TYR A 98 -2.99 -2.46 2.88
C TYR A 98 -3.06 -1.69 4.21
N GLN A 99 -2.14 -1.97 5.11
CA GLN A 99 -2.13 -1.40 6.46
C GLN A 99 -1.03 -0.35 6.57
N PHE A 100 -1.45 0.91 6.53
CA PHE A 100 -0.53 2.06 6.54
C PHE A 100 -0.45 2.68 7.92
N ARG A 101 0.77 2.99 8.38
CA ARG A 101 0.97 3.93 9.47
C ARG A 101 1.76 5.11 8.93
N LEU A 102 1.25 6.30 9.15
CA LEU A 102 1.89 7.52 8.67
C LEU A 102 2.59 8.23 9.83
N ASP A 103 3.66 8.97 9.50
CA ASP A 103 4.32 9.81 10.48
C ASP A 103 3.63 11.19 10.57
N GLU A 104 4.17 12.08 11.39
CA GLU A 104 3.59 13.41 11.60
C GLU A 104 3.56 14.28 10.34
N SER A 105 4.45 14.00 9.39
CA SER A 105 4.49 14.74 8.13
C SER A 105 3.57 14.15 7.06
N GLY A 106 2.90 13.03 7.36
CA GLY A 106 2.02 12.36 6.41
C GLY A 106 2.72 11.37 5.49
N GLN A 107 4.00 11.09 5.74
CA GLN A 107 4.74 10.07 4.99
C GLN A 107 4.48 8.68 5.56
N ILE A 108 4.61 7.66 4.72
CA ILE A 108 4.40 6.29 5.16
C ILE A 108 5.57 5.84 6.03
N ALA A 109 5.27 5.53 7.30
CA ALA A 109 6.25 5.01 8.25
C ALA A 109 6.30 3.49 8.20
N THR A 110 5.15 2.82 8.11
CA THR A 110 5.10 1.38 7.92
C THR A 110 4.00 1.01 6.94
N LEU A 111 4.21 -0.09 6.23
CA LEU A 111 3.21 -0.68 5.35
C LEU A 111 3.26 -2.20 5.48
N ASP A 112 2.14 -2.78 5.84
CA ASP A 112 1.94 -4.22 5.96
C ASP A 112 0.77 -4.64 5.08
N PHE A 113 0.72 -5.90 4.73
CA PHE A 113 -0.35 -6.46 3.91
C PHE A 113 -0.99 -7.63 4.64
N ALA A 114 -2.33 -7.72 4.56
CA ALA A 114 -3.09 -8.83 5.12
C ALA A 114 -4.16 -9.25 4.09
N GLU A 115 -4.70 -10.45 4.26
CA GLU A 115 -5.82 -10.85 3.42
C GLU A 115 -7.05 -10.02 3.81
N ALA A 116 -7.77 -9.51 2.81
CA ALA A 116 -9.00 -8.79 3.04
C ALA A 116 -10.17 -9.77 3.05
N ALA A 117 -11.18 -9.46 3.88
CA ALA A 117 -12.45 -10.14 3.82
C ALA A 117 -13.12 -9.77 2.49
N ALA A 118 -13.41 -10.77 1.70
CA ALA A 118 -14.04 -10.56 0.40
C ALA A 118 -15.54 -10.26 0.56
#